data_8cbf7076508c81d185a8783a3dbb6ff9
#
_entry.id   8cbf7076508c81d185a8783a3dbb6ff9
#
_cell.length_a   1.000
_cell.length_b   1.000
_cell.length_c   1.000
_cell.angle_alpha   90.00
_cell.angle_beta   90.00
_cell.angle_gamma   90.00
#
_symmetry.space_group_name_H-M   'P 1'
#
loop_
_entity.id
_entity.type
_entity.pdbx_description
1 polymer ?
#
loop_
_entity_poly.entity_id
_entity_poly.type
_entity_poly.pdbx_seq_one_letter_code
_entity_poly.pdbx_strand_id
1 'polypeptide(L)'
;MARRVVIMGAAGRDFHNFNVVYRDHPAYHVVAFTATQIPGIAGRHYPPALAGVLYPGGIPIVPEAELDELLAREAIDEVVFAYSDVSHEAVMHAASRSLAGGADFVLLGPRRTMLTSRRPVVAICAVRTGSGKSQTTRRVAEIIAEAGLRVAVVRHPMPYGDLFVQQVQRFETMADLDTADATIEEREEYEPHIAAGRVVFAGVDYAGILAAAEEEADVILWDGGNNDLPFYRPDLLIVVADPLRAGDELHYHPGEAALRMADIVLINKVDSADAGQLSQVRADIAWLNPKATILEARSTVRVDSPIQGESVVVVEDGPTLTHGGMTFGAGIVAARRFGADTVDPRPYAVGSIAQVLERYPDLGRLVPAMGYGAEQIHDLQTTLDAVPADLVLAATPIDLTRVLSLNKPVVRVRYDLEETDGEAFADPLQRIIELARVKELAGVR
;
A
#
# COMPACT_ATOMS: atom_id res chain seq x y z
N MET A 1 -3.91 28.95 24.92
CA MET A 1 -3.55 27.55 25.16
C MET A 1 -3.32 26.89 23.79
N ALA A 2 -2.44 25.87 23.70
CA ALA A 2 -2.29 25.12 22.48
C ALA A 2 -3.57 24.31 22.17
N ARG A 3 -3.95 24.18 20.90
CA ARG A 3 -5.06 23.31 20.49
C ARG A 3 -4.68 21.85 20.75
N ARG A 4 -5.57 21.12 21.36
CA ARG A 4 -5.38 19.71 21.71
C ARG A 4 -5.87 18.84 20.54
N VAL A 5 -4.99 18.00 20.01
CA VAL A 5 -5.20 17.25 18.77
C VAL A 5 -5.10 15.75 19.03
N VAL A 6 -6.00 14.98 18.43
CA VAL A 6 -5.87 13.53 18.29
C VAL A 6 -5.69 13.22 16.79
N ILE A 7 -4.74 12.34 16.46
CA ILE A 7 -4.54 11.89 15.08
C ILE A 7 -5.00 10.44 14.97
N MET A 8 -5.98 10.18 14.11
CA MET A 8 -6.50 8.84 13.84
C MET A 8 -5.62 8.13 12.84
N GLY A 9 -4.89 7.13 13.34
CA GLY A 9 -3.89 6.34 12.64
C GLY A 9 -2.56 6.31 13.39
N ALA A 10 -1.73 5.26 13.16
CA ALA A 10 -0.44 5.08 13.81
C ALA A 10 0.51 4.21 12.97
N ALA A 11 0.76 4.61 11.71
CA ALA A 11 1.62 3.83 10.80
C ALA A 11 2.41 4.67 9.78
N GLY A 12 1.72 5.39 8.91
CA GLY A 12 2.33 6.08 7.79
C GLY A 12 1.91 7.55 7.71
N ARG A 13 0.72 7.82 7.15
CA ARG A 13 0.19 9.17 6.96
C ARG A 13 0.03 9.96 8.25
N ASP A 14 -0.39 9.31 9.28
CA ASP A 14 -0.55 9.86 10.64
C ASP A 14 0.78 10.40 11.20
N PHE A 15 1.84 9.60 11.21
CA PHE A 15 3.18 10.03 11.63
C PHE A 15 3.75 11.09 10.68
N HIS A 16 3.52 10.97 9.39
CA HIS A 16 3.90 12.00 8.44
C HIS A 16 3.17 13.32 8.70
N ASN A 17 1.85 13.30 8.88
CA ASN A 17 1.06 14.47 9.23
C ASN A 17 1.57 15.13 10.52
N PHE A 18 1.85 14.33 11.54
CA PHE A 18 2.46 14.81 12.77
C PHE A 18 3.79 15.53 12.50
N ASN A 19 4.70 14.85 11.80
CA ASN A 19 6.05 15.34 11.56
C ASN A 19 6.08 16.66 10.77
N VAL A 20 5.17 16.84 9.78
CA VAL A 20 5.20 18.03 8.90
C VAL A 20 4.29 19.16 9.36
N VAL A 21 3.26 18.89 10.19
CA VAL A 21 2.25 19.89 10.54
C VAL A 21 2.29 20.25 12.04
N TYR A 22 2.54 19.28 12.93
CA TYR A 22 2.29 19.44 14.37
C TYR A 22 3.55 19.40 15.23
N ARG A 23 4.56 18.59 14.88
CA ARG A 23 5.72 18.26 15.72
C ARG A 23 6.39 19.48 16.34
N ASP A 24 6.70 20.49 15.54
CA ASP A 24 7.46 21.67 15.94
C ASP A 24 6.57 22.92 16.06
N HIS A 25 5.24 22.75 16.11
CA HIS A 25 4.29 23.86 16.10
C HIS A 25 3.67 24.10 17.50
N PRO A 26 4.12 25.13 18.24
CA PRO A 26 3.73 25.32 19.66
C PRO A 26 2.25 25.70 19.88
N ALA A 27 1.50 26.04 18.80
CA ALA A 27 0.07 26.30 18.90
C ALA A 27 -0.77 25.01 18.94
N TYR A 28 -0.15 23.85 18.75
CA TYR A 28 -0.81 22.54 18.82
C TYR A 28 -0.15 21.65 19.85
N HIS A 29 -0.93 20.74 20.41
CA HIS A 29 -0.47 19.66 21.27
C HIS A 29 -1.16 18.37 20.89
N VAL A 30 -0.43 17.44 20.26
CA VAL A 30 -0.94 16.12 19.90
C VAL A 30 -0.98 15.26 21.16
N VAL A 31 -2.18 14.91 21.60
CA VAL A 31 -2.45 14.16 22.83
C VAL A 31 -2.23 12.67 22.65
N ALA A 32 -2.67 12.14 21.50
CA ALA A 32 -2.54 10.73 21.17
C ALA A 32 -2.65 10.48 19.66
N PHE A 33 -2.11 9.33 19.24
CA PHE A 33 -2.50 8.63 18.02
C PHE A 33 -3.54 7.56 18.36
N THR A 34 -4.42 7.19 17.43
CA THR A 34 -5.27 6.00 17.57
C THR A 34 -4.87 4.90 16.60
N ALA A 35 -5.11 3.64 16.93
CA ALA A 35 -4.80 2.49 16.10
C ALA A 35 -5.99 1.54 15.98
N THR A 36 -6.30 1.14 14.74
CA THR A 36 -7.31 0.11 14.43
C THR A 36 -6.93 -0.75 13.22
N GLN A 37 -6.30 -0.16 12.19
CA GLN A 37 -6.02 -0.87 10.93
C GLN A 37 -4.86 -1.87 11.03
N ILE A 38 -3.89 -1.63 11.93
CA ILE A 38 -2.71 -2.48 12.11
C ILE A 38 -2.78 -3.14 13.49
N PRO A 39 -2.80 -4.48 13.55
CA PRO A 39 -2.86 -5.22 14.83
C PRO A 39 -1.60 -4.98 15.68
N GLY A 40 -1.75 -5.01 17.02
CA GLY A 40 -0.61 -5.01 17.96
C GLY A 40 0.16 -3.70 18.10
N ILE A 41 -0.32 -2.58 17.55
CA ILE A 41 0.32 -1.25 17.68
C ILE A 41 -0.23 -0.47 18.85
N ALA A 42 -1.49 -0.68 19.23
CA ALA A 42 -2.10 -0.04 20.40
C ALA A 42 -1.33 -0.37 21.68
N GLY A 43 -1.24 0.61 22.60
CA GLY A 43 -0.47 0.52 23.84
C GLY A 43 1.01 0.88 23.72
N ARG A 44 1.50 1.17 22.51
CA ARG A 44 2.85 1.68 22.24
C ARG A 44 2.90 3.21 22.34
N HIS A 45 4.09 3.77 22.15
CA HIS A 45 4.32 5.23 22.07
C HIS A 45 5.08 5.55 20.80
N TYR A 46 4.71 6.65 20.15
CA TYR A 46 5.58 7.31 19.18
C TYR A 46 6.78 7.86 19.96
N PRO A 47 8.03 7.47 19.63
CA PRO A 47 9.18 7.67 20.49
C PRO A 47 9.50 9.16 20.76
N PRO A 48 9.95 9.54 21.98
CA PRO A 48 10.35 10.90 22.30
C PRO A 48 11.40 11.48 21.33
N ALA A 49 12.36 10.65 20.91
CA ALA A 49 13.40 11.05 19.98
C ALA A 49 12.87 11.49 18.62
N LEU A 50 11.73 10.95 18.17
CA LEU A 50 11.04 11.30 16.93
C LEU A 50 10.00 12.39 17.13
N ALA A 51 9.38 12.42 18.31
CA ALA A 51 8.32 13.36 18.64
C ALA A 51 8.83 14.80 18.82
N GLY A 52 10.12 15.00 19.13
CA GLY A 52 10.75 16.30 19.24
C GLY A 52 10.60 16.95 20.61
N VAL A 53 11.17 18.15 20.74
CA VAL A 53 11.34 18.82 22.04
C VAL A 53 10.04 19.20 22.74
N LEU A 54 8.93 19.34 22.00
CA LEU A 54 7.61 19.63 22.58
C LEU A 54 6.94 18.39 23.19
N TYR A 55 7.48 17.18 22.93
CA TYR A 55 6.92 15.91 23.40
C TYR A 55 7.99 15.03 24.08
N PRO A 56 8.55 15.48 25.20
CA PRO A 56 9.67 14.78 25.87
C PRO A 56 9.32 13.39 26.40
N GLY A 57 8.03 13.06 26.56
CA GLY A 57 7.52 11.73 26.91
C GLY A 57 7.13 10.87 25.71
N GLY A 58 7.26 11.38 24.49
CA GLY A 58 6.66 10.77 23.31
C GLY A 58 5.15 11.00 23.26
N ILE A 59 4.47 10.29 22.34
CA ILE A 59 3.01 10.42 22.17
C ILE A 59 2.39 9.02 22.25
N PRO A 60 1.39 8.78 23.13
CA PRO A 60 0.76 7.47 23.27
C PRO A 60 -0.03 7.08 22.01
N ILE A 61 -0.06 5.78 21.71
CA ILE A 61 -0.88 5.17 20.69
C ILE A 61 -1.95 4.34 21.38
N VAL A 62 -3.21 4.79 21.31
CA VAL A 62 -4.33 4.16 22.01
C VAL A 62 -5.24 3.40 21.04
N PRO A 63 -6.02 2.40 21.48
CA PRO A 63 -7.05 1.79 20.66
C PRO A 63 -8.06 2.85 20.17
N GLU A 64 -8.50 2.77 18.92
CA GLU A 64 -9.52 3.70 18.41
C GLU A 64 -10.86 3.60 19.17
N ALA A 65 -11.15 2.44 19.77
CA ALA A 65 -12.33 2.27 20.62
C ALA A 65 -12.37 3.25 21.81
N GLU A 66 -11.20 3.75 22.25
CA GLU A 66 -11.09 4.71 23.35
C GLU A 66 -11.29 6.18 22.90
N LEU A 67 -11.54 6.44 21.61
CA LEU A 67 -11.65 7.81 21.09
C LEU A 67 -12.72 8.64 21.84
N ASP A 68 -13.89 8.07 22.08
CA ASP A 68 -15.00 8.80 22.74
C ASP A 68 -14.64 9.16 24.21
N GLU A 69 -13.97 8.25 24.91
CA GLU A 69 -13.46 8.52 26.28
C GLU A 69 -12.36 9.58 26.26
N LEU A 70 -11.50 9.53 25.26
CA LEU A 70 -10.41 10.50 25.09
C LEU A 70 -10.95 11.90 24.82
N LEU A 71 -11.96 12.02 23.95
CA LEU A 71 -12.65 13.27 23.65
C LEU A 71 -13.27 13.88 24.94
N ALA A 72 -13.95 13.04 25.73
CA ALA A 72 -14.60 13.50 26.97
C ALA A 72 -13.61 13.92 28.06
N ARG A 73 -12.49 13.18 28.21
CA ARG A 73 -11.52 13.38 29.28
C ARG A 73 -10.53 14.49 28.99
N GLU A 74 -10.08 14.62 27.76
CA GLU A 74 -8.93 15.42 27.38
C GLU A 74 -9.28 16.78 26.78
N ALA A 75 -10.58 17.13 26.66
CA ALA A 75 -11.03 18.37 26.01
C ALA A 75 -10.32 18.60 24.66
N ILE A 76 -10.49 17.65 23.74
CA ILE A 76 -9.86 17.68 22.42
C ILE A 76 -10.52 18.75 21.55
N ASP A 77 -9.71 19.60 20.91
CA ASP A 77 -10.18 20.64 19.99
C ASP A 77 -10.27 20.14 18.56
N GLU A 78 -9.45 19.15 18.17
CA GLU A 78 -9.32 18.72 16.77
C GLU A 78 -9.01 17.22 16.68
N VAL A 79 -9.76 16.51 15.84
CA VAL A 79 -9.48 15.13 15.43
C VAL A 79 -9.05 15.13 13.98
N VAL A 80 -7.82 14.70 13.72
CA VAL A 80 -7.24 14.60 12.38
C VAL A 80 -7.39 13.17 11.88
N PHE A 81 -8.12 12.98 10.80
CA PHE A 81 -8.30 11.67 10.20
C PHE A 81 -7.15 11.35 9.24
N ALA A 82 -6.47 10.23 9.43
CA ALA A 82 -5.31 9.82 8.64
C ALA A 82 -5.37 8.37 8.14
N TYR A 83 -6.47 7.67 8.32
CA TYR A 83 -6.66 6.34 7.71
C TYR A 83 -6.86 6.47 6.20
N SER A 84 -6.45 5.44 5.49
CA SER A 84 -6.61 5.30 4.03
C SER A 84 -7.35 4.01 3.68
N ASP A 85 -7.84 3.95 2.44
CA ASP A 85 -8.62 2.84 1.86
C ASP A 85 -9.87 2.48 2.67
N VAL A 86 -10.59 3.51 3.09
CA VAL A 86 -11.85 3.40 3.83
C VAL A 86 -12.99 4.06 3.07
N SER A 87 -14.22 3.58 3.28
CA SER A 87 -15.40 4.17 2.63
C SER A 87 -15.64 5.61 3.11
N HIS A 88 -16.22 6.45 2.26
CA HIS A 88 -16.68 7.80 2.65
C HIS A 88 -17.65 7.75 3.83
N GLU A 89 -18.48 6.70 3.93
CA GLU A 89 -19.35 6.47 5.07
C GLU A 89 -18.57 6.31 6.38
N ALA A 90 -17.49 5.51 6.38
CA ALA A 90 -16.63 5.35 7.54
C ALA A 90 -15.97 6.67 7.96
N VAL A 91 -15.52 7.48 6.99
CA VAL A 91 -14.98 8.83 7.26
C VAL A 91 -16.05 9.71 7.93
N MET A 92 -17.28 9.69 7.44
CA MET A 92 -18.36 10.49 8.01
C MET A 92 -18.84 9.98 9.37
N HIS A 93 -18.75 8.68 9.67
CA HIS A 93 -19.00 8.16 11.02
C HIS A 93 -17.92 8.63 12.00
N ALA A 94 -16.64 8.63 11.60
CA ALA A 94 -15.55 9.18 12.43
C ALA A 94 -15.75 10.68 12.66
N ALA A 95 -16.15 11.45 11.62
CA ALA A 95 -16.48 12.86 11.75
C ALA A 95 -17.64 13.10 12.72
N SER A 96 -18.70 12.30 12.63
CA SER A 96 -19.87 12.43 13.52
C SER A 96 -19.52 12.16 14.98
N ARG A 97 -18.67 11.16 15.27
CA ARG A 97 -18.14 10.88 16.61
C ARG A 97 -17.35 12.07 17.15
N SER A 98 -16.44 12.62 16.33
CA SER A 98 -15.60 13.77 16.72
C SER A 98 -16.45 15.00 17.04
N LEU A 99 -17.41 15.34 16.17
CA LEU A 99 -18.34 16.48 16.35
C LEU A 99 -19.24 16.29 17.58
N ALA A 100 -19.75 15.09 17.83
CA ALA A 100 -20.54 14.78 19.02
C ALA A 100 -19.72 14.94 20.32
N GLY A 101 -18.41 14.65 20.27
CA GLY A 101 -17.47 14.88 21.34
C GLY A 101 -17.01 16.34 21.49
N GLY A 102 -17.46 17.25 20.61
CA GLY A 102 -17.16 18.69 20.66
C GLY A 102 -15.87 19.10 19.94
N ALA A 103 -15.20 18.18 19.24
CA ALA A 103 -13.98 18.44 18.49
C ALA A 103 -14.26 18.73 17.00
N ASP A 104 -13.44 19.59 16.38
CA ASP A 104 -13.40 19.73 14.93
C ASP A 104 -12.89 18.45 14.28
N PHE A 105 -13.41 18.09 13.11
CA PHE A 105 -12.90 16.98 12.30
C PHE A 105 -12.12 17.48 11.10
N VAL A 106 -10.90 16.99 10.89
CA VAL A 106 -9.97 17.54 9.90
C VAL A 106 -9.44 16.45 8.98
N LEU A 107 -9.56 16.69 7.67
CA LEU A 107 -8.83 16.02 6.61
C LEU A 107 -7.73 16.96 6.11
N LEU A 108 -6.46 16.59 6.29
CA LEU A 108 -5.35 17.43 5.85
C LEU A 108 -5.15 17.33 4.33
N GLY A 109 -5.20 18.48 3.68
CA GLY A 109 -4.99 18.56 2.23
C GLY A 109 -3.50 18.41 1.84
N PRO A 110 -3.23 17.88 0.63
CA PRO A 110 -1.87 17.57 0.15
C PRO A 110 -0.90 18.77 0.17
N ARG A 111 -1.39 20.00 -0.07
CA ARG A 111 -0.53 21.21 -0.04
C ARG A 111 0.16 21.44 1.30
N ARG A 112 -0.41 20.93 2.40
CA ARG A 112 0.16 21.08 3.75
C ARG A 112 1.10 19.94 4.12
N THR A 113 0.99 18.83 3.44
CA THR A 113 1.64 17.57 3.84
C THR A 113 2.68 17.06 2.85
N MET A 114 2.63 17.47 1.57
CA MET A 114 3.63 17.06 0.59
C MET A 114 4.95 17.79 0.75
N LEU A 115 6.04 17.03 0.81
CA LEU A 115 7.41 17.53 0.76
C LEU A 115 7.82 17.76 -0.70
N THR A 116 8.71 18.73 -0.91
CA THR A 116 9.23 19.07 -2.26
C THR A 116 10.58 18.41 -2.47
N SER A 117 10.74 17.70 -3.59
CA SER A 117 11.97 17.02 -3.99
C SER A 117 12.81 17.85 -4.95
N ARG A 118 14.14 17.72 -4.82
CA ARG A 118 15.11 18.20 -5.81
C ARG A 118 15.12 17.34 -7.07
N ARG A 119 14.77 16.05 -6.94
CA ARG A 119 14.66 15.08 -8.05
C ARG A 119 13.23 15.04 -8.57
N PRO A 120 13.01 14.68 -9.84
CA PRO A 120 11.66 14.38 -10.32
C PRO A 120 11.00 13.27 -9.50
N VAL A 121 9.73 13.45 -9.24
CA VAL A 121 8.91 12.47 -8.51
C VAL A 121 7.78 11.97 -9.40
N VAL A 122 7.70 10.65 -9.59
CA VAL A 122 6.51 10.00 -10.14
C VAL A 122 5.79 9.31 -8.98
N ALA A 123 4.53 9.66 -8.76
CA ALA A 123 3.71 9.01 -7.73
C ALA A 123 2.70 8.07 -8.38
N ILE A 124 2.63 6.86 -7.87
CA ILE A 124 1.63 5.85 -8.23
C ILE A 124 0.69 5.66 -7.04
N CYS A 125 -0.57 6.03 -7.24
CA CYS A 125 -1.65 5.81 -6.29
C CYS A 125 -2.70 4.88 -6.90
N ALA A 126 -3.71 4.51 -6.15
CA ALA A 126 -4.82 3.71 -6.64
C ALA A 126 -6.14 4.15 -6.00
N VAL A 127 -7.26 3.82 -6.62
CA VAL A 127 -8.59 4.05 -6.02
C VAL A 127 -8.86 3.11 -4.86
N ARG A 128 -8.30 1.88 -4.92
CA ARG A 128 -8.41 0.83 -3.88
C ARG A 128 -7.16 -0.04 -3.83
N THR A 129 -6.88 -0.62 -2.66
CA THR A 129 -5.90 -1.71 -2.53
C THR A 129 -6.26 -2.87 -3.47
N GLY A 130 -5.26 -3.46 -4.11
CA GLY A 130 -5.45 -4.55 -5.08
C GLY A 130 -5.83 -4.10 -6.50
N SER A 131 -5.92 -2.79 -6.80
CA SER A 131 -6.20 -2.29 -8.17
C SER A 131 -5.04 -2.54 -9.15
N GLY A 132 -3.82 -2.80 -8.65
CA GLY A 132 -2.64 -3.07 -9.48
C GLY A 132 -1.56 -1.99 -9.38
N LYS A 133 -1.55 -1.24 -8.28
CA LYS A 133 -0.54 -0.19 -8.02
C LYS A 133 0.89 -0.72 -8.13
N SER A 134 1.23 -1.82 -7.44
CA SER A 134 2.59 -2.35 -7.39
C SER A 134 3.10 -2.82 -8.76
N GLN A 135 2.25 -3.46 -9.59
CA GLN A 135 2.64 -3.82 -10.97
C GLN A 135 2.82 -2.58 -11.87
N THR A 136 2.02 -1.54 -11.66
CA THR A 136 2.18 -0.25 -12.37
C THR A 136 3.50 0.41 -11.97
N THR A 137 3.84 0.43 -10.67
CA THR A 137 5.11 0.97 -10.18
C THR A 137 6.30 0.23 -10.79
N ARG A 138 6.23 -1.12 -10.85
CA ARG A 138 7.30 -1.92 -11.47
C ARG A 138 7.49 -1.58 -12.95
N ARG A 139 6.39 -1.44 -13.70
CA ARG A 139 6.43 -1.08 -15.12
C ARG A 139 6.99 0.31 -15.36
N VAL A 140 6.56 1.31 -14.60
CA VAL A 140 7.09 2.68 -14.66
C VAL A 140 8.57 2.71 -14.30
N ALA A 141 8.98 1.98 -13.25
CA ALA A 141 10.38 1.87 -12.86
C ALA A 141 11.26 1.22 -13.93
N GLU A 142 10.72 0.21 -14.64
CA GLU A 142 11.40 -0.46 -15.75
C GLU A 142 11.67 0.54 -16.90
N ILE A 143 10.65 1.25 -17.36
CA ILE A 143 10.78 2.24 -18.45
C ILE A 143 11.81 3.33 -18.12
N ILE A 144 11.80 3.84 -16.89
CA ILE A 144 12.76 4.86 -16.45
C ILE A 144 14.18 4.27 -16.39
N ALA A 145 14.33 3.03 -15.89
CA ALA A 145 15.62 2.35 -15.82
C ALA A 145 16.18 2.02 -17.22
N GLU A 146 15.34 1.62 -18.18
CA GLU A 146 15.71 1.40 -19.59
C GLU A 146 16.23 2.68 -20.27
N ALA A 147 15.79 3.84 -19.81
CA ALA A 147 16.33 5.14 -20.24
C ALA A 147 17.72 5.47 -19.61
N GLY A 148 18.27 4.56 -18.79
CA GLY A 148 19.59 4.69 -18.15
C GLY A 148 19.57 5.51 -16.86
N LEU A 149 18.42 5.77 -16.25
CA LEU A 149 18.28 6.55 -15.03
C LEU A 149 18.15 5.65 -13.79
N ARG A 150 18.76 6.07 -12.68
CA ARG A 150 18.66 5.38 -11.39
C ARG A 150 17.32 5.73 -10.73
N VAL A 151 16.62 4.71 -10.26
CA VAL A 151 15.31 4.83 -9.62
C VAL A 151 15.41 4.41 -8.16
N ALA A 152 14.94 5.26 -7.25
CA ALA A 152 14.66 4.90 -5.88
C ALA A 152 13.14 4.78 -5.68
N VAL A 153 12.71 3.68 -5.08
CA VAL A 153 11.29 3.44 -4.75
C VAL A 153 11.07 3.75 -3.26
N VAL A 154 10.05 4.54 -2.94
CA VAL A 154 9.71 4.87 -1.56
C VAL A 154 8.41 4.20 -1.16
N ARG A 155 8.48 3.45 -0.05
CA ARG A 155 7.39 2.65 0.50
C ARG A 155 7.10 3.01 1.97
N HIS A 156 5.94 2.60 2.46
CA HIS A 156 5.64 2.62 3.89
C HIS A 156 6.26 1.39 4.57
N PRO A 157 6.76 1.51 5.81
CA PRO A 157 7.15 0.37 6.61
C PRO A 157 5.92 -0.23 7.28
N MET A 158 6.06 -1.45 7.78
CA MET A 158 5.16 -1.98 8.81
C MET A 158 5.71 -1.58 10.19
N PRO A 159 4.99 -0.77 10.99
CA PRO A 159 5.53 -0.16 12.20
C PRO A 159 5.52 -1.11 13.41
N TYR A 160 5.85 -2.39 13.22
CA TYR A 160 5.90 -3.39 14.28
C TYR A 160 7.21 -3.33 15.08
N GLY A 161 8.30 -2.91 14.45
CA GLY A 161 9.62 -2.81 15.04
C GLY A 161 9.81 -1.59 15.94
N ASP A 162 11.05 -1.26 16.25
CA ASP A 162 11.44 -0.02 16.90
C ASP A 162 11.39 1.12 15.87
N LEU A 163 10.44 2.04 16.03
CA LEU A 163 10.24 3.17 15.14
C LEU A 163 11.48 4.08 15.05
N PHE A 164 12.33 4.09 16.09
CA PHE A 164 13.57 4.86 16.06
C PHE A 164 14.58 4.23 15.08
N VAL A 165 14.66 2.91 15.04
CA VAL A 165 15.47 2.16 14.07
C VAL A 165 14.87 2.27 12.66
N GLN A 166 13.54 2.30 12.56
CA GLN A 166 12.79 2.41 11.33
C GLN A 166 12.63 3.85 10.80
N GLN A 167 13.44 4.81 11.22
CA GLN A 167 13.35 6.19 10.71
C GLN A 167 13.57 6.25 9.20
N VAL A 168 14.72 5.74 8.77
CA VAL A 168 15.15 5.69 7.37
C VAL A 168 15.81 4.34 7.15
N GLN A 169 15.18 3.48 6.41
CA GLN A 169 15.70 2.17 6.03
C GLN A 169 15.96 2.16 4.52
N ARG A 170 17.06 1.52 4.12
CA ARG A 170 17.49 1.37 2.73
C ARG A 170 17.71 -0.11 2.44
N PHE A 171 17.09 -0.58 1.38
CA PHE A 171 17.13 -1.98 0.96
C PHE A 171 17.61 -2.06 -0.50
N GLU A 172 18.72 -2.69 -0.72
CA GLU A 172 19.31 -2.93 -2.04
C GLU A 172 19.45 -4.43 -2.34
N THR A 173 19.57 -5.24 -1.28
CA THR A 173 19.76 -6.68 -1.36
C THR A 173 18.73 -7.43 -0.52
N MET A 174 18.52 -8.72 -0.83
CA MET A 174 17.67 -9.59 0.01
C MET A 174 18.22 -9.74 1.44
N ALA A 175 19.54 -9.66 1.62
CA ALA A 175 20.17 -9.70 2.94
C ALA A 175 19.81 -8.48 3.80
N ASP A 176 19.52 -7.33 3.19
CA ASP A 176 19.07 -6.14 3.93
C ASP A 176 17.69 -6.39 4.54
N LEU A 177 16.80 -7.09 3.82
CA LEU A 177 15.48 -7.48 4.33
C LEU A 177 15.59 -8.49 5.47
N ASP A 178 16.51 -9.46 5.36
CA ASP A 178 16.79 -10.44 6.41
C ASP A 178 17.34 -9.75 7.67
N THR A 179 18.24 -8.78 7.50
CA THR A 179 18.84 -8.01 8.60
C THR A 179 17.81 -7.12 9.32
N ALA A 180 16.86 -6.58 8.58
CA ALA A 180 15.80 -5.74 9.12
C ALA A 180 14.63 -6.54 9.71
N ASP A 181 14.64 -7.87 9.64
CA ASP A 181 13.54 -8.76 10.02
C ASP A 181 12.22 -8.35 9.33
N ALA A 182 12.32 -8.04 8.03
CA ALA A 182 11.19 -7.55 7.25
C ALA A 182 10.05 -8.58 7.22
N THR A 183 8.84 -8.10 7.50
CA THR A 183 7.61 -8.91 7.48
C THR A 183 7.31 -9.47 6.08
N ILE A 184 6.40 -10.46 5.99
CA ILE A 184 5.96 -10.99 4.69
C ILE A 184 5.39 -9.87 3.82
N GLU A 185 4.57 -9.00 4.40
CA GLU A 185 3.95 -7.87 3.70
C GLU A 185 4.98 -6.86 3.18
N GLU A 186 6.01 -6.55 3.95
CA GLU A 186 7.11 -5.70 3.50
C GLU A 186 7.89 -6.35 2.37
N ARG A 187 8.17 -7.67 2.48
CA ARG A 187 8.85 -8.43 1.44
C ARG A 187 8.02 -8.49 0.13
N GLU A 188 6.71 -8.67 0.21
CA GLU A 188 5.81 -8.62 -0.96
C GLU A 188 5.98 -7.32 -1.75
N GLU A 189 6.22 -6.22 -1.04
CA GLU A 189 6.35 -4.89 -1.60
C GLU A 189 7.77 -4.56 -2.06
N TYR A 190 8.82 -5.05 -1.37
CA TYR A 190 10.20 -4.65 -1.60
C TYR A 190 10.98 -5.64 -2.49
N GLU A 191 10.81 -6.95 -2.30
CA GLU A 191 11.56 -7.98 -3.05
C GLU A 191 11.47 -7.84 -4.57
N PRO A 192 10.31 -7.52 -5.19
CA PRO A 192 10.24 -7.37 -6.64
C PRO A 192 11.10 -6.21 -7.18
N HIS A 193 11.26 -5.14 -6.42
CA HIS A 193 12.12 -4.01 -6.79
C HIS A 193 13.60 -4.36 -6.62
N ILE A 194 13.95 -4.97 -5.50
CA ILE A 194 15.32 -5.40 -5.20
C ILE A 194 15.78 -6.45 -6.23
N ALA A 195 14.94 -7.43 -6.55
CA ALA A 195 15.21 -8.43 -7.57
C ALA A 195 15.47 -7.83 -8.97
N ALA A 196 14.89 -6.67 -9.24
CA ALA A 196 15.11 -5.89 -10.46
C ALA A 196 16.28 -4.89 -10.36
N GLY A 197 17.11 -4.97 -9.29
CA GLY A 197 18.27 -4.12 -9.09
C GLY A 197 17.95 -2.68 -8.69
N ARG A 198 16.79 -2.43 -8.09
CA ARG A 198 16.36 -1.10 -7.63
C ARG A 198 16.51 -0.98 -6.12
N VAL A 199 16.83 0.22 -5.66
CA VAL A 199 16.88 0.54 -4.23
C VAL A 199 15.48 0.89 -3.73
N VAL A 200 15.10 0.33 -2.58
CA VAL A 200 13.86 0.66 -1.87
C VAL A 200 14.21 1.41 -0.60
N PHE A 201 13.52 2.51 -0.35
CA PHE A 201 13.54 3.24 0.91
C PHE A 201 12.20 3.10 1.61
N ALA A 202 12.25 2.82 2.92
CA ALA A 202 11.06 2.80 3.77
C ALA A 202 11.40 3.39 5.14
N GLY A 203 10.39 3.79 5.88
CA GLY A 203 10.56 4.30 7.23
C GLY A 203 9.52 5.32 7.63
N VAL A 204 9.64 5.86 8.85
CA VAL A 204 8.66 6.78 9.43
C VAL A 204 9.07 8.26 9.34
N ASP A 205 10.31 8.56 8.93
CA ASP A 205 10.80 9.92 8.65
C ASP A 205 10.91 10.16 7.15
N TYR A 206 9.84 10.60 6.54
CA TYR A 206 9.79 10.82 5.08
C TYR A 206 10.63 11.99 4.59
N ALA A 207 11.01 12.92 5.45
CA ALA A 207 11.97 13.98 5.10
C ALA A 207 13.39 13.41 5.04
N GLY A 208 13.76 12.57 6.00
CA GLY A 208 15.03 11.84 6.00
C GLY A 208 15.14 10.86 4.82
N ILE A 209 14.06 10.11 4.54
CA ILE A 209 13.99 9.23 3.37
C ILE A 209 14.18 10.01 2.07
N LEU A 210 13.49 11.14 1.92
CA LEU A 210 13.61 11.99 0.73
C LEU A 210 15.05 12.45 0.53
N ALA A 211 15.69 12.95 1.58
CA ALA A 211 17.07 13.41 1.53
C ALA A 211 18.04 12.27 1.12
N ALA A 212 17.87 11.06 1.68
CA ALA A 212 18.69 9.91 1.32
C ALA A 212 18.46 9.46 -0.13
N ALA A 213 17.20 9.36 -0.57
CA ALA A 213 16.85 8.96 -1.94
C ALA A 213 17.36 9.94 -3.00
N GLU A 214 17.34 11.25 -2.71
CA GLU A 214 17.84 12.29 -3.61
C GLU A 214 19.33 12.21 -3.92
N GLU A 215 20.13 11.64 -3.01
CA GLU A 215 21.58 11.45 -3.21
C GLU A 215 21.88 10.26 -4.13
N GLU A 216 20.99 9.26 -4.19
CA GLU A 216 21.25 8.02 -4.91
C GLU A 216 20.49 7.93 -6.24
N ALA A 217 19.33 8.58 -6.36
CA ALA A 217 18.44 8.43 -7.50
C ALA A 217 18.41 9.66 -8.41
N ASP A 218 18.11 9.41 -9.68
CA ASP A 218 17.81 10.43 -10.67
C ASP A 218 16.32 10.71 -10.75
N VAL A 219 15.49 9.70 -10.41
CA VAL A 219 14.02 9.79 -10.30
C VAL A 219 13.58 9.04 -9.04
N ILE A 220 12.65 9.63 -8.30
CA ILE A 220 12.02 9.03 -7.13
C ILE A 220 10.64 8.53 -7.51
N LEU A 221 10.35 7.25 -7.23
CA LEU A 221 9.02 6.68 -7.35
C LEU A 221 8.37 6.61 -5.97
N TRP A 222 7.28 7.36 -5.79
CA TRP A 222 6.41 7.20 -4.66
C TRP A 222 5.43 6.06 -4.94
N ASP A 223 5.61 4.94 -4.28
CA ASP A 223 4.69 3.81 -4.28
C ASP A 223 3.86 3.78 -2.98
N GLY A 224 4.38 4.39 -1.90
CA GLY A 224 3.65 4.59 -0.65
C GLY A 224 3.24 3.28 0.02
N GLY A 225 2.05 3.27 0.59
CA GLY A 225 1.43 2.11 1.24
C GLY A 225 0.06 1.77 0.66
N ASN A 226 -0.86 1.32 1.51
CA ASN A 226 -2.22 1.02 1.11
C ASN A 226 -2.94 2.30 0.68
N ASN A 227 -3.02 2.50 -0.62
CA ASN A 227 -3.83 3.50 -1.28
C ASN A 227 -3.88 4.88 -0.60
N ASP A 228 -2.72 5.48 -0.41
CA ASP A 228 -2.58 6.79 0.23
C ASP A 228 -2.28 7.90 -0.77
N LEU A 229 -2.52 9.16 -0.39
CA LEU A 229 -2.05 10.32 -1.16
C LEU A 229 -0.51 10.40 -1.07
N PRO A 230 0.18 10.93 -2.10
CA PRO A 230 1.63 11.06 -2.06
C PRO A 230 2.09 11.97 -0.90
N PHE A 231 3.24 11.62 -0.27
CA PHE A 231 3.90 12.48 0.72
C PHE A 231 4.94 13.40 0.07
N TYR A 232 5.30 13.11 -1.16
CA TYR A 232 6.15 13.96 -1.99
C TYR A 232 5.32 14.57 -3.10
N ARG A 233 5.58 15.84 -3.41
CA ARG A 233 4.91 16.54 -4.49
C ARG A 233 5.32 15.92 -5.83
N PRO A 234 4.39 15.28 -6.56
CA PRO A 234 4.73 14.62 -7.80
C PRO A 234 4.88 15.62 -8.97
N ASP A 235 5.78 15.30 -9.88
CA ASP A 235 5.86 15.89 -11.22
C ASP A 235 4.94 15.13 -12.19
N LEU A 236 4.58 13.88 -11.85
CA LEU A 236 3.60 13.06 -12.54
C LEU A 236 2.84 12.19 -11.53
N LEU A 237 1.52 12.31 -11.48
CA LEU A 237 0.64 11.49 -10.65
C LEU A 237 -0.15 10.51 -11.51
N ILE A 238 0.10 9.21 -11.32
CA ILE A 238 -0.63 8.11 -11.94
C ILE A 238 -1.56 7.49 -10.90
N VAL A 239 -2.85 7.37 -11.22
CA VAL A 239 -3.83 6.72 -10.33
C VAL A 239 -4.43 5.50 -11.03
N VAL A 240 -4.35 4.34 -10.37
CA VAL A 240 -4.84 3.07 -10.91
C VAL A 240 -6.29 2.85 -10.49
N ALA A 241 -7.17 2.66 -11.46
CA ALA A 241 -8.57 2.29 -11.30
C ALA A 241 -8.79 0.81 -11.60
N ASP A 242 -9.77 0.19 -10.93
CA ASP A 242 -10.06 -1.24 -11.04
C ASP A 242 -11.52 -1.46 -11.47
N PRO A 243 -11.78 -1.81 -12.74
CA PRO A 243 -13.12 -1.99 -13.24
C PRO A 243 -13.88 -3.18 -12.64
N LEU A 244 -13.17 -4.12 -11.99
CA LEU A 244 -13.82 -5.21 -11.24
C LEU A 244 -14.59 -4.71 -10.00
N ARG A 245 -14.33 -3.47 -9.59
CA ARG A 245 -14.99 -2.77 -8.49
C ARG A 245 -15.46 -1.39 -8.95
N ALA A 246 -16.11 -1.34 -10.12
CA ALA A 246 -16.64 -0.12 -10.70
C ALA A 246 -17.55 0.60 -9.69
N GLY A 247 -17.32 1.90 -9.48
CA GLY A 247 -17.99 2.74 -8.49
C GLY A 247 -17.14 3.00 -7.23
N ASP A 248 -16.16 2.15 -6.89
CA ASP A 248 -15.29 2.36 -5.73
C ASP A 248 -14.48 3.66 -5.85
N GLU A 249 -14.19 4.11 -7.07
CA GLU A 249 -13.52 5.39 -7.35
C GLU A 249 -14.29 6.61 -6.84
N LEU A 250 -15.59 6.47 -6.57
CA LEU A 250 -16.47 7.50 -6.02
C LEU A 250 -16.77 7.34 -4.52
N HIS A 251 -16.42 6.21 -3.92
CA HIS A 251 -16.90 5.84 -2.60
C HIS A 251 -15.81 5.66 -1.55
N TYR A 252 -14.53 5.77 -1.93
CA TYR A 252 -13.42 5.50 -1.01
C TYR A 252 -12.45 6.67 -0.85
N HIS A 253 -12.01 6.85 0.40
CA HIS A 253 -11.01 7.84 0.80
C HIS A 253 -9.63 7.17 0.95
N PRO A 254 -8.56 7.77 0.43
CA PRO A 254 -8.47 8.99 -0.36
C PRO A 254 -8.52 8.76 -1.89
N GLY A 255 -8.97 7.59 -2.35
CA GLY A 255 -8.99 7.19 -3.75
C GLY A 255 -9.63 8.24 -4.67
N GLU A 256 -10.81 8.76 -4.30
CA GLU A 256 -11.47 9.83 -5.08
C GLU A 256 -10.62 11.11 -5.11
N ALA A 257 -10.01 11.49 -3.99
CA ALA A 257 -9.15 12.67 -3.95
C ALA A 257 -7.91 12.50 -4.85
N ALA A 258 -7.29 11.32 -4.83
CA ALA A 258 -6.18 10.98 -5.70
C ALA A 258 -6.59 11.05 -7.18
N LEU A 259 -7.75 10.48 -7.54
CA LEU A 259 -8.26 10.48 -8.91
C LEU A 259 -8.54 11.90 -9.42
N ARG A 260 -9.10 12.78 -8.59
CA ARG A 260 -9.30 14.21 -8.94
C ARG A 260 -8.01 14.98 -9.19
N MET A 261 -6.90 14.51 -8.62
CA MET A 261 -5.57 15.12 -8.77
C MET A 261 -4.73 14.48 -9.86
N ALA A 262 -5.11 13.32 -10.40
CA ALA A 262 -4.33 12.53 -11.32
C ALA A 262 -4.02 13.27 -12.63
N ASP A 263 -2.78 13.15 -13.12
CA ASP A 263 -2.41 13.49 -14.50
C ASP A 263 -2.81 12.35 -15.44
N ILE A 264 -2.64 11.12 -14.98
CA ILE A 264 -2.99 9.89 -15.69
C ILE A 264 -3.88 9.03 -14.79
N VAL A 265 -4.96 8.49 -15.36
CA VAL A 265 -5.73 7.40 -14.76
C VAL A 265 -5.54 6.15 -15.58
N LEU A 266 -4.95 5.12 -14.96
CA LEU A 266 -4.77 3.80 -15.57
C LEU A 266 -5.91 2.89 -15.17
N ILE A 267 -6.77 2.52 -16.11
CA ILE A 267 -7.77 1.46 -15.92
C ILE A 267 -7.08 0.13 -16.14
N ASN A 268 -6.81 -0.59 -15.05
CA ASN A 268 -6.13 -1.88 -15.10
C ASN A 268 -7.14 -3.04 -15.20
N LYS A 269 -6.67 -4.27 -15.46
CA LYS A 269 -7.48 -5.50 -15.53
C LYS A 269 -8.63 -5.44 -16.54
N VAL A 270 -8.46 -4.69 -17.63
CA VAL A 270 -9.51 -4.55 -18.67
C VAL A 270 -9.86 -5.87 -19.35
N ASP A 271 -8.95 -6.85 -19.30
CA ASP A 271 -9.13 -8.21 -19.81
C ASP A 271 -10.01 -9.11 -18.92
N SER A 272 -10.24 -8.68 -17.67
CA SER A 272 -11.02 -9.44 -16.68
C SER A 272 -12.40 -8.82 -16.40
N ALA A 273 -12.63 -7.58 -16.85
CA ALA A 273 -13.86 -6.82 -16.62
C ALA A 273 -14.84 -6.97 -17.80
N ASP A 274 -16.12 -6.82 -17.53
CA ASP A 274 -17.14 -6.73 -18.56
C ASP A 274 -17.29 -5.30 -19.14
N ALA A 275 -17.99 -5.19 -20.27
CA ALA A 275 -18.16 -3.92 -20.99
C ALA A 275 -18.92 -2.87 -20.16
N GLY A 276 -19.84 -3.29 -19.30
CA GLY A 276 -20.63 -2.39 -18.42
C GLY A 276 -19.74 -1.78 -17.35
N GLN A 277 -18.93 -2.58 -16.68
CA GLN A 277 -17.96 -2.16 -15.69
C GLN A 277 -16.96 -1.15 -16.27
N LEU A 278 -16.38 -1.47 -17.44
CA LEU A 278 -15.45 -0.57 -18.12
C LEU A 278 -16.12 0.76 -18.52
N SER A 279 -17.35 0.71 -19.02
CA SER A 279 -18.11 1.91 -19.39
C SER A 279 -18.38 2.79 -18.18
N GLN A 280 -18.74 2.20 -17.04
CA GLN A 280 -18.97 2.94 -15.81
C GLN A 280 -17.71 3.64 -15.33
N VAL A 281 -16.59 2.91 -15.16
CA VAL A 281 -15.32 3.50 -14.68
C VAL A 281 -14.87 4.63 -15.59
N ARG A 282 -14.94 4.48 -16.92
CA ARG A 282 -14.61 5.56 -17.87
C ARG A 282 -15.50 6.80 -17.67
N ALA A 283 -16.81 6.59 -17.45
CA ALA A 283 -17.76 7.70 -17.22
C ALA A 283 -17.46 8.41 -15.89
N ASP A 284 -17.18 7.65 -14.83
CA ASP A 284 -16.87 8.19 -13.52
C ASP A 284 -15.55 8.99 -13.53
N ILE A 285 -14.51 8.47 -14.20
CA ILE A 285 -13.25 9.19 -14.39
C ILE A 285 -13.48 10.50 -15.17
N ALA A 286 -14.21 10.45 -16.29
CA ALA A 286 -14.48 11.62 -17.11
C ALA A 286 -15.29 12.69 -16.33
N TRP A 287 -16.16 12.27 -15.43
CA TRP A 287 -16.89 13.19 -14.55
C TRP A 287 -16.02 13.78 -13.45
N LEU A 288 -15.18 12.98 -12.78
CA LEU A 288 -14.33 13.42 -11.67
C LEU A 288 -13.15 14.26 -12.12
N ASN A 289 -12.48 13.84 -13.20
CA ASN A 289 -11.27 14.47 -13.70
C ASN A 289 -11.21 14.45 -15.24
N PRO A 290 -11.95 15.33 -15.92
CA PRO A 290 -11.99 15.38 -17.38
C PRO A 290 -10.66 15.79 -18.03
N LYS A 291 -9.63 16.14 -17.24
CA LYS A 291 -8.32 16.54 -17.75
C LYS A 291 -7.30 15.41 -17.71
N ALA A 292 -7.58 14.34 -16.96
CA ALA A 292 -6.68 13.21 -16.86
C ALA A 292 -6.59 12.48 -18.20
N THR A 293 -5.39 12.06 -18.55
CA THR A 293 -5.19 11.09 -19.63
C THR A 293 -5.62 9.70 -19.15
N ILE A 294 -6.53 9.05 -19.87
CA ILE A 294 -6.95 7.69 -19.54
C ILE A 294 -6.09 6.71 -20.33
N LEU A 295 -5.43 5.81 -19.63
CA LEU A 295 -4.71 4.66 -20.18
C LEU A 295 -5.39 3.37 -19.75
N GLU A 296 -5.21 2.31 -20.51
CA GLU A 296 -5.76 0.99 -20.22
C GLU A 296 -4.68 -0.08 -20.23
N ALA A 297 -4.80 -1.04 -19.31
CA ALA A 297 -3.88 -2.15 -19.22
C ALA A 297 -4.57 -3.45 -18.81
N ARG A 298 -3.96 -4.56 -19.21
CA ARG A 298 -4.29 -5.91 -18.76
C ARG A 298 -3.42 -6.29 -17.58
N SER A 299 -3.94 -7.17 -16.73
CA SER A 299 -3.14 -7.82 -15.69
C SER A 299 -2.85 -9.25 -16.13
N THR A 300 -1.80 -9.42 -16.94
CA THR A 300 -1.48 -10.70 -17.56
C THR A 300 -0.92 -11.67 -16.54
N VAL A 301 -1.60 -12.80 -16.37
CA VAL A 301 -1.22 -13.87 -15.43
C VAL A 301 -0.39 -14.93 -16.14
N ARG A 302 0.77 -15.30 -15.53
CA ARG A 302 1.68 -16.36 -15.97
C ARG A 302 2.01 -17.30 -14.82
N VAL A 303 2.40 -18.52 -15.10
CA VAL A 303 2.87 -19.51 -14.12
C VAL A 303 4.28 -19.95 -14.44
N ASP A 304 5.11 -20.15 -13.42
CA ASP A 304 6.52 -20.52 -13.58
C ASP A 304 6.68 -21.98 -14.04
N SER A 305 5.66 -22.82 -13.83
CA SER A 305 5.61 -24.21 -14.31
C SER A 305 4.22 -24.55 -14.83
N PRO A 306 4.11 -25.39 -15.86
CA PRO A 306 2.81 -25.81 -16.38
C PRO A 306 1.97 -26.47 -15.31
N ILE A 307 0.68 -26.11 -15.26
CA ILE A 307 -0.35 -26.76 -14.44
C ILE A 307 -1.49 -27.18 -15.38
N GLN A 308 -1.94 -28.42 -15.26
CA GLN A 308 -3.02 -28.93 -16.11
C GLN A 308 -3.75 -30.10 -15.42
N GLY A 309 -4.90 -29.79 -14.84
CA GLY A 309 -5.78 -30.80 -14.21
C GLY A 309 -5.34 -31.22 -12.80
N GLU A 310 -4.31 -30.58 -12.21
CA GLU A 310 -3.92 -30.81 -10.82
C GLU A 310 -4.93 -30.18 -9.87
N SER A 311 -5.06 -30.77 -8.67
CA SER A 311 -5.74 -30.15 -7.54
C SER A 311 -4.79 -29.17 -6.86
N VAL A 312 -5.23 -27.93 -6.65
CA VAL A 312 -4.37 -26.87 -6.11
C VAL A 312 -4.96 -26.21 -4.88
N VAL A 313 -4.12 -25.90 -3.90
CA VAL A 313 -4.43 -24.91 -2.88
C VAL A 313 -3.84 -23.56 -3.30
N VAL A 314 -4.70 -22.56 -3.39
CA VAL A 314 -4.33 -21.23 -3.86
C VAL A 314 -3.95 -20.34 -2.68
N VAL A 315 -2.80 -19.69 -2.76
CA VAL A 315 -2.37 -18.63 -1.83
C VAL A 315 -2.38 -17.30 -2.57
N GLU A 316 -3.10 -16.34 -2.04
CA GLU A 316 -3.25 -14.99 -2.63
C GLU A 316 -2.61 -13.92 -1.73
N ASP A 317 -2.33 -12.77 -2.31
CA ASP A 317 -1.90 -11.57 -1.58
C ASP A 317 -2.92 -11.17 -0.50
N GLY A 318 -2.47 -11.18 0.76
CA GLY A 318 -3.31 -10.94 1.93
C GLY A 318 -4.00 -9.57 1.93
N PRO A 319 -3.26 -8.45 1.77
CA PRO A 319 -3.83 -7.11 1.72
C PRO A 319 -4.90 -6.90 0.66
N THR A 320 -4.75 -7.47 -0.53
CA THR A 320 -5.74 -7.41 -1.61
C THR A 320 -7.10 -7.99 -1.18
N LEU A 321 -7.08 -9.06 -0.41
CA LEU A 321 -8.28 -9.73 0.09
C LEU A 321 -8.89 -9.03 1.30
N THR A 322 -8.07 -8.78 2.34
CA THR A 322 -8.56 -8.31 3.65
C THR A 322 -8.82 -6.81 3.69
N HIS A 323 -8.03 -5.99 3.00
CA HIS A 323 -8.20 -4.54 2.92
C HIS A 323 -8.87 -4.12 1.61
N GLY A 324 -8.49 -4.73 0.49
CA GLY A 324 -9.07 -4.45 -0.83
C GLY A 324 -10.49 -4.97 -1.02
N GLY A 325 -10.97 -5.89 -0.16
CA GLY A 325 -12.31 -6.48 -0.27
C GLY A 325 -12.50 -7.37 -1.51
N MET A 326 -11.41 -7.85 -2.11
CA MET A 326 -11.48 -8.80 -3.23
C MET A 326 -11.78 -10.20 -2.70
N THR A 327 -12.65 -10.92 -3.41
CA THR A 327 -12.99 -12.32 -3.06
C THR A 327 -12.08 -13.35 -3.73
N PHE A 328 -11.25 -12.91 -4.66
CA PHE A 328 -10.24 -13.69 -5.37
C PHE A 328 -9.14 -12.80 -5.94
N GLY A 329 -8.01 -13.38 -6.32
CA GLY A 329 -6.88 -12.69 -6.95
C GLY A 329 -6.31 -13.43 -8.14
N ALA A 330 -5.03 -13.19 -8.43
CA ALA A 330 -4.32 -13.72 -9.60
C ALA A 330 -4.21 -15.26 -9.59
N GLY A 331 -4.15 -15.88 -8.42
CA GLY A 331 -4.07 -17.34 -8.26
C GLY A 331 -5.33 -18.05 -8.71
N ILE A 332 -6.50 -17.54 -8.31
CA ILE A 332 -7.79 -18.07 -8.79
C ILE A 332 -7.96 -17.84 -10.30
N VAL A 333 -7.51 -16.69 -10.80
CA VAL A 333 -7.51 -16.42 -12.25
C VAL A 333 -6.60 -17.42 -12.96
N ALA A 334 -5.40 -17.69 -12.44
CA ALA A 334 -4.47 -18.68 -12.97
C ALA A 334 -5.08 -20.09 -12.96
N ALA A 335 -5.63 -20.53 -11.81
CA ALA A 335 -6.24 -21.85 -11.68
C ALA A 335 -7.33 -22.05 -12.75
N ARG A 336 -8.22 -21.10 -12.93
CA ARG A 336 -9.27 -21.14 -13.97
C ARG A 336 -8.70 -21.18 -15.39
N ARG A 337 -7.70 -20.31 -15.66
CA ARG A 337 -7.10 -20.17 -17.00
C ARG A 337 -6.36 -21.43 -17.43
N PHE A 338 -5.67 -22.08 -16.50
CA PHE A 338 -4.85 -23.27 -16.76
C PHE A 338 -5.55 -24.59 -16.44
N GLY A 339 -6.82 -24.55 -16.03
CA GLY A 339 -7.66 -25.74 -15.84
C GLY A 339 -7.28 -26.57 -14.59
N ALA A 340 -6.84 -25.92 -13.51
CA ALA A 340 -6.58 -26.56 -12.23
C ALA A 340 -7.83 -26.56 -11.34
N ASP A 341 -8.00 -27.61 -10.52
CA ASP A 341 -9.10 -27.74 -9.58
C ASP A 341 -8.71 -27.15 -8.23
N THR A 342 -9.43 -26.11 -7.78
CA THR A 342 -9.15 -25.46 -6.48
C THR A 342 -9.75 -26.27 -5.32
N VAL A 343 -8.93 -26.61 -4.33
CA VAL A 343 -9.35 -27.25 -3.08
C VAL A 343 -9.75 -26.19 -2.06
N ASP A 344 -10.88 -26.40 -1.35
CA ASP A 344 -11.30 -25.51 -0.28
C ASP A 344 -10.41 -25.70 0.96
N PRO A 345 -9.68 -24.67 1.42
CA PRO A 345 -8.78 -24.78 2.56
C PRO A 345 -9.51 -24.76 3.92
N ARG A 346 -10.76 -24.29 3.99
CA ARG A 346 -11.48 -24.05 5.26
C ARG A 346 -11.51 -25.24 6.21
N PRO A 347 -11.76 -26.49 5.74
CA PRO A 347 -11.78 -27.65 6.62
C PRO A 347 -10.42 -27.99 7.27
N TYR A 348 -9.34 -27.41 6.76
CA TYR A 348 -7.95 -27.68 7.14
C TYR A 348 -7.26 -26.50 7.81
N ALA A 349 -7.93 -25.34 7.81
CA ALA A 349 -7.37 -24.11 8.35
C ALA A 349 -7.19 -24.15 9.86
N VAL A 350 -6.05 -23.67 10.34
CA VAL A 350 -5.73 -23.62 11.77
C VAL A 350 -5.39 -22.17 12.19
N GLY A 351 -5.46 -21.91 13.50
CA GLY A 351 -5.00 -20.68 14.14
C GLY A 351 -5.50 -19.40 13.48
N SER A 352 -4.58 -18.52 13.14
CA SER A 352 -4.87 -17.21 12.52
C SER A 352 -5.52 -17.34 11.14
N ILE A 353 -5.17 -18.36 10.36
CA ILE A 353 -5.78 -18.59 9.03
C ILE A 353 -7.27 -18.95 9.18
N ALA A 354 -7.62 -19.80 10.13
CA ALA A 354 -9.02 -20.15 10.39
C ALA A 354 -9.83 -18.90 10.80
N GLN A 355 -9.27 -18.05 11.68
CA GLN A 355 -9.92 -16.82 12.12
C GLN A 355 -10.18 -15.85 10.96
N VAL A 356 -9.22 -15.70 10.02
CA VAL A 356 -9.39 -14.85 8.85
C VAL A 356 -10.47 -15.40 7.91
N LEU A 357 -10.46 -16.69 7.63
CA LEU A 357 -11.48 -17.33 6.78
C LEU A 357 -12.89 -17.26 7.40
N GLU A 358 -13.00 -17.30 8.74
CA GLU A 358 -14.25 -17.06 9.45
C GLU A 358 -14.71 -15.60 9.37
N ARG A 359 -13.78 -14.66 9.52
CA ARG A 359 -14.07 -13.22 9.46
C ARG A 359 -14.47 -12.76 8.05
N TYR A 360 -13.96 -13.42 7.01
CA TYR A 360 -14.20 -13.10 5.61
C TYR A 360 -14.83 -14.31 4.88
N PRO A 361 -16.10 -14.64 5.14
CA PRO A 361 -16.74 -15.84 4.62
C PRO A 361 -16.92 -15.87 3.10
N ASP A 362 -16.93 -14.67 2.47
CA ASP A 362 -17.08 -14.50 1.02
C ASP A 362 -15.79 -14.75 0.23
N LEU A 363 -14.66 -14.96 0.90
CA LEU A 363 -13.44 -15.36 0.22
C LEU A 363 -13.64 -16.68 -0.52
N GLY A 364 -13.08 -16.77 -1.73
CA GLY A 364 -13.10 -17.96 -2.55
C GLY A 364 -12.36 -19.15 -1.90
N ARG A 365 -12.12 -20.22 -2.66
CA ARG A 365 -11.32 -21.37 -2.23
C ARG A 365 -9.83 -21.03 -2.28
N LEU A 366 -9.38 -20.24 -1.31
CA LEU A 366 -8.01 -19.69 -1.27
C LEU A 366 -7.58 -19.45 0.17
N VAL A 367 -6.29 -19.24 0.36
CA VAL A 367 -5.66 -18.87 1.63
C VAL A 367 -5.03 -17.49 1.44
N PRO A 368 -5.31 -16.49 2.29
CA PRO A 368 -4.57 -15.24 2.27
C PRO A 368 -3.14 -15.47 2.78
N ALA A 369 -2.14 -14.95 2.07
CA ALA A 369 -0.77 -14.90 2.57
C ALA A 369 -0.74 -13.97 3.79
N MET A 370 -0.37 -14.51 4.94
CA MET A 370 -0.26 -13.77 6.18
C MET A 370 1.01 -14.18 6.92
N GLY A 371 1.67 -13.24 7.58
CA GLY A 371 2.93 -13.53 8.27
C GLY A 371 3.54 -12.33 8.98
N TYR A 372 2.78 -11.74 9.91
CA TYR A 372 3.30 -10.68 10.79
C TYR A 372 4.24 -11.21 11.89
N GLY A 373 4.25 -12.54 12.13
CA GLY A 373 5.07 -13.18 13.15
C GLY A 373 5.18 -14.69 12.97
N ALA A 374 6.10 -15.31 13.73
CA ALA A 374 6.41 -16.74 13.63
C ALA A 374 5.20 -17.66 13.80
N GLU A 375 4.23 -17.30 14.65
CA GLU A 375 3.00 -18.07 14.87
C GLU A 375 2.13 -18.10 13.62
N GLN A 376 1.92 -16.96 12.96
CA GLN A 376 1.12 -16.87 11.74
C GLN A 376 1.78 -17.60 10.56
N ILE A 377 3.12 -17.53 10.46
CA ILE A 377 3.90 -18.29 9.48
C ILE A 377 3.70 -19.79 9.70
N HIS A 378 3.72 -20.23 10.96
CA HIS A 378 3.48 -21.61 11.33
C HIS A 378 2.04 -22.06 11.00
N ASP A 379 1.05 -21.23 11.28
CA ASP A 379 -0.35 -21.49 10.96
C ASP A 379 -0.58 -21.62 9.46
N LEU A 380 0.04 -20.72 8.67
CA LEU A 380 0.00 -20.74 7.21
C LEU A 380 0.60 -22.06 6.68
N GLN A 381 1.81 -22.42 7.13
CA GLN A 381 2.46 -23.67 6.73
C GLN A 381 1.62 -24.88 7.10
N THR A 382 1.14 -24.96 8.34
CA THR A 382 0.33 -26.08 8.83
C THR A 382 -0.96 -26.23 8.03
N THR A 383 -1.64 -25.12 7.73
CA THR A 383 -2.85 -25.12 6.90
C THR A 383 -2.54 -25.65 5.49
N LEU A 384 -1.51 -25.11 4.82
CA LEU A 384 -1.15 -25.51 3.46
C LEU A 384 -0.74 -26.99 3.37
N ASP A 385 0.00 -27.49 4.36
CA ASP A 385 0.43 -28.87 4.43
C ASP A 385 -0.73 -29.85 4.64
N ALA A 386 -1.78 -29.43 5.36
CA ALA A 386 -2.96 -30.24 5.65
C ALA A 386 -3.95 -30.33 4.47
N VAL A 387 -4.02 -29.34 3.58
CA VAL A 387 -4.93 -29.34 2.43
C VAL A 387 -4.56 -30.47 1.47
N PRO A 388 -5.51 -31.37 1.06
CA PRO A 388 -5.24 -32.48 0.13
C PRO A 388 -5.19 -31.98 -1.32
N ALA A 389 -4.15 -31.23 -1.66
CA ALA A 389 -3.88 -30.71 -2.99
C ALA A 389 -2.54 -31.27 -3.49
N ASP A 390 -2.39 -31.37 -4.82
CA ASP A 390 -1.17 -31.84 -5.48
C ASP A 390 -0.05 -30.81 -5.37
N LEU A 391 -0.39 -29.51 -5.39
CA LEU A 391 0.56 -28.42 -5.31
C LEU A 391 -0.06 -27.16 -4.66
N VAL A 392 0.82 -26.23 -4.25
CA VAL A 392 0.48 -24.88 -3.83
C VAL A 392 0.62 -23.94 -5.03
N LEU A 393 -0.44 -23.22 -5.36
CA LEU A 393 -0.43 -22.18 -6.37
C LEU A 393 -0.27 -20.82 -5.69
N ALA A 394 0.97 -20.29 -5.67
CA ALA A 394 1.33 -19.09 -4.93
C ALA A 394 1.21 -17.83 -5.80
N ALA A 395 0.22 -17.01 -5.53
CA ALA A 395 -0.06 -15.75 -6.22
C ALA A 395 0.25 -14.53 -5.35
N THR A 396 1.23 -14.65 -4.49
CA THR A 396 1.84 -13.54 -3.76
C THR A 396 3.15 -13.11 -4.42
N PRO A 397 3.54 -11.83 -4.33
CA PRO A 397 4.80 -11.34 -4.89
C PRO A 397 6.06 -12.03 -4.32
N ILE A 398 6.01 -12.47 -3.05
CA ILE A 398 7.16 -13.14 -2.42
C ILE A 398 7.33 -14.58 -2.90
N ASP A 399 8.53 -15.10 -2.69
CA ASP A 399 8.83 -16.51 -2.83
C ASP A 399 8.52 -17.26 -1.52
N LEU A 400 7.34 -17.86 -1.43
CA LEU A 400 6.91 -18.61 -0.23
C LEU A 400 7.89 -19.71 0.17
N THR A 401 8.68 -20.28 -0.76
CA THR A 401 9.65 -21.34 -0.45
C THR A 401 10.84 -20.84 0.37
N ARG A 402 11.03 -19.53 0.48
CA ARG A 402 12.07 -18.93 1.33
C ARG A 402 11.65 -18.80 2.79
N VAL A 403 10.33 -18.75 3.06
CA VAL A 403 9.77 -18.54 4.40
C VAL A 403 9.03 -19.75 4.93
N LEU A 404 8.58 -20.66 4.06
CA LEU A 404 7.85 -21.88 4.39
C LEU A 404 8.59 -23.13 3.90
N SER A 405 8.54 -24.21 4.70
CA SER A 405 9.00 -25.54 4.29
C SER A 405 7.80 -26.44 4.04
N LEU A 406 7.28 -26.41 2.83
CA LEU A 406 6.04 -27.12 2.47
C LEU A 406 6.29 -28.55 2.00
N ASN A 407 5.33 -29.45 2.29
CA ASN A 407 5.36 -30.87 1.92
C ASN A 407 4.91 -31.14 0.47
N LYS A 408 4.61 -30.11 -0.30
CA LYS A 408 4.17 -30.20 -1.70
C LYS A 408 4.85 -29.14 -2.58
N PRO A 409 4.90 -29.35 -3.92
CA PRO A 409 5.47 -28.40 -4.85
C PRO A 409 4.77 -27.04 -4.79
N VAL A 410 5.53 -25.97 -4.99
CA VAL A 410 4.99 -24.60 -5.11
C VAL A 410 5.17 -24.14 -6.55
N VAL A 411 4.08 -23.74 -7.19
CA VAL A 411 4.08 -23.09 -8.50
C VAL A 411 3.74 -21.62 -8.29
N ARG A 412 4.63 -20.74 -8.72
CA ARG A 412 4.41 -19.29 -8.61
C ARG A 412 3.55 -18.77 -9.72
N VAL A 413 2.60 -17.92 -9.36
CA VAL A 413 1.82 -17.11 -10.27
C VAL A 413 2.43 -15.73 -10.32
N ARG A 414 2.81 -15.28 -11.50
CA ARG A 414 3.25 -13.92 -11.77
C ARG A 414 2.17 -13.16 -12.50
N TYR A 415 2.06 -11.89 -12.21
CA TYR A 415 1.14 -10.99 -12.90
C TYR A 415 1.86 -9.69 -13.22
N ASP A 416 1.81 -9.32 -14.49
CA ASP A 416 2.49 -8.15 -15.01
C ASP A 416 1.50 -7.21 -15.68
N LEU A 417 1.81 -5.93 -15.65
CA LEU A 417 1.07 -4.91 -16.37
C LEU A 417 1.41 -5.01 -17.86
N GLU A 418 0.39 -5.15 -18.70
CA GLU A 418 0.51 -5.11 -20.14
C GLU A 418 -0.37 -3.98 -20.70
N GLU A 419 0.26 -2.95 -21.22
CA GLU A 419 -0.44 -1.80 -21.81
C GLU A 419 -1.23 -2.24 -23.04
N THR A 420 -2.48 -1.78 -23.21
CA THR A 420 -3.29 -2.15 -24.40
C THR A 420 -2.76 -1.50 -25.67
N ASP A 421 -2.18 -0.31 -25.55
CA ASP A 421 -1.63 0.48 -26.68
C ASP A 421 -0.09 0.40 -26.77
N GLY A 422 0.52 -0.64 -26.23
CA GLY A 422 1.92 -1.01 -26.39
C GLY A 422 2.99 -0.07 -25.85
N GLU A 423 2.76 1.24 -25.83
CA GLU A 423 3.69 2.27 -25.33
C GLU A 423 2.95 3.44 -24.65
N ALA A 424 1.82 3.16 -24.01
CA ALA A 424 0.96 4.20 -23.46
C ALA A 424 1.64 5.09 -22.40
N PHE A 425 2.64 4.58 -21.69
CA PHE A 425 3.44 5.36 -20.74
C PHE A 425 4.62 6.12 -21.37
N ALA A 426 4.97 5.87 -22.64
CA ALA A 426 6.18 6.42 -23.24
C ALA A 426 6.19 7.96 -23.19
N ASP A 427 5.17 8.62 -23.75
CA ASP A 427 5.09 10.07 -23.82
C ASP A 427 5.08 10.76 -22.43
N PRO A 428 4.24 10.35 -21.46
CA PRO A 428 4.25 10.95 -20.13
C PRO A 428 5.58 10.78 -19.39
N LEU A 429 6.20 9.62 -19.49
CA LEU A 429 7.47 9.33 -18.83
C LEU A 429 8.65 10.00 -19.54
N GLN A 430 8.57 10.24 -20.84
CA GLN A 430 9.61 10.97 -21.56
C GLN A 430 9.85 12.37 -20.95
N ARG A 431 8.79 13.08 -20.54
CA ARG A 431 8.92 14.37 -19.84
C ARG A 431 9.67 14.24 -18.51
N ILE A 432 9.42 13.18 -17.76
CA ILE A 432 10.12 12.90 -16.49
C ILE A 432 11.60 12.61 -16.74
N ILE A 433 11.91 11.79 -17.77
CA ILE A 433 13.26 11.44 -18.18
C ILE A 433 14.03 12.71 -18.59
N GLU A 434 13.42 13.57 -19.39
CA GLU A 434 14.03 14.85 -19.80
C GLU A 434 14.27 15.77 -18.60
N LEU A 435 13.31 15.87 -17.67
CA LEU A 435 13.44 16.67 -16.46
C LEU A 435 14.59 16.17 -15.57
N ALA A 436 14.75 14.85 -15.44
CA ALA A 436 15.85 14.24 -14.69
C ALA A 436 17.21 14.59 -15.31
N ARG A 437 17.34 14.45 -16.63
CA ARG A 437 18.58 14.80 -17.36
C ARG A 437 18.94 16.28 -17.26
N VAL A 438 17.95 17.18 -17.31
CA VAL A 438 18.17 18.61 -17.14
C VAL A 438 18.67 18.94 -15.73
N LYS A 439 18.06 18.34 -14.69
CA LYS A 439 18.49 18.56 -13.29
C LYS A 439 19.90 18.01 -13.04
N GLU A 440 20.26 16.89 -13.65
CA GLU A 440 21.63 16.34 -13.59
C GLU A 440 22.66 17.31 -14.21
N LEU A 441 22.39 17.83 -15.42
CA LEU A 441 23.25 18.78 -16.12
C LEU A 441 23.38 20.11 -15.36
N ALA A 442 22.35 20.56 -14.66
CA ALA A 442 22.36 21.77 -13.85
C ALA A 442 23.19 21.64 -12.55
N GLY A 443 23.77 20.46 -12.27
CA GLY A 443 24.61 20.23 -11.10
C GLY A 443 23.85 20.32 -9.77
N VAL A 444 22.54 20.11 -9.79
CA VAL A 444 21.72 19.97 -8.58
C VAL A 444 22.01 18.60 -7.99
N ARG A 445 23.17 18.50 -7.29
CA ARG A 445 23.57 17.35 -6.48
C ARG A 445 23.05 17.51 -5.07
#